data_264fdfe0b8218d1f521575d55de88b62
#
_entry.id   264fdfe0b8218d1f521575d55de88b62
#
_cell.length_a   1.000
_cell.length_b   1.000
_cell.length_c   1.000
_cell.angle_alpha   90.00
_cell.angle_beta   90.00
_cell.angle_gamma   90.00
#
_symmetry.space_group_name_H-M   'P 1'
#
loop_
_entity.id
_entity.type
_entity.pdbx_description
1 polymer ?
#
loop_
_entity_poly.entity_id
_entity_poly.type
_entity_poly.pdbx_seq_one_letter_code
_entity_poly.pdbx_strand_id
1 'polypeptide(L)'
;MNNIRAAKREDIARIAEIEIFNYRLNFYPIFKNDWFYFDEKQVPKEMKRYETEEGLLQNTYVYDDGVVKGFFQIDGTKVAKLFVEP
;
A
#
# COMPACT_ATOMS: atom_id res chain seq x y z
N MET A 1 -23.11 -4.87 -3.49
CA MET A 1 -22.58 -3.51 -3.57
C MET A 1 -21.08 -3.56 -3.73
N ASN A 2 -20.54 -2.78 -4.65
CA ASN A 2 -19.12 -2.78 -4.91
C ASN A 2 -18.41 -1.81 -3.96
N ASN A 3 -17.53 -2.34 -3.10
CA ASN A 3 -16.77 -1.53 -2.14
C ASN A 3 -15.41 -1.11 -2.67
N ILE A 4 -15.12 -1.42 -3.92
CA ILE A 4 -13.85 -1.03 -4.57
C ILE A 4 -14.04 0.31 -5.25
N ARG A 5 -13.12 1.22 -4.99
CA ARG A 5 -13.12 2.55 -5.60
C ARG A 5 -11.69 3.01 -5.88
N ALA A 6 -11.56 4.03 -6.73
CA ALA A 6 -10.26 4.65 -6.97
C ALA A 6 -9.73 5.27 -5.68
N ALA A 7 -8.43 5.14 -5.47
CA ALA A 7 -7.77 5.75 -4.32
C ALA A 7 -7.76 7.26 -4.44
N LYS A 8 -7.89 7.93 -3.30
CA LYS A 8 -7.84 9.38 -3.20
C LYS A 8 -6.61 9.78 -2.38
N ARG A 9 -6.24 11.04 -2.48
CA ARG A 9 -5.09 11.56 -1.74
C ARG A 9 -5.23 11.30 -0.23
N GLU A 10 -6.42 11.39 0.31
CA GLU A 10 -6.71 11.14 1.72
C GLU A 10 -6.49 9.68 2.12
N ASP A 11 -6.40 8.75 1.16
CA ASP A 11 -6.17 7.33 1.43
C ASP A 11 -4.70 6.98 1.54
N ILE A 12 -3.78 7.89 1.20
CA ILE A 12 -2.34 7.60 1.10
C ILE A 12 -1.79 7.06 2.43
N ALA A 13 -2.15 7.69 3.55
CA ALA A 13 -1.66 7.24 4.85
C ALA A 13 -2.05 5.78 5.15
N ARG A 14 -3.29 5.43 4.87
CA ARG A 14 -3.79 4.08 5.13
C ARG A 14 -3.19 3.05 4.16
N ILE A 15 -3.04 3.43 2.90
CA ILE A 15 -2.41 2.58 1.89
C ILE A 15 -0.97 2.27 2.30
N ALA A 16 -0.20 3.30 2.65
CA ALA A 16 1.19 3.14 3.09
C ALA A 16 1.28 2.26 4.35
N GLU A 17 0.37 2.45 5.29
CA GLU A 17 0.31 1.68 6.52
C GLU A 17 0.08 0.20 6.24
N ILE A 18 -0.90 -0.12 5.38
CA ILE A 18 -1.21 -1.52 5.02
C ILE A 18 0.00 -2.16 4.33
N GLU A 19 0.62 -1.46 3.37
CA GLU A 19 1.77 -1.98 2.64
C GLU A 19 2.95 -2.28 3.57
N ILE A 20 3.33 -1.30 4.40
CA ILE A 20 4.49 -1.43 5.27
C ILE A 20 4.27 -2.51 6.33
N PHE A 21 3.09 -2.56 6.93
CA PHE A 21 2.80 -3.58 7.95
C PHE A 21 2.78 -4.97 7.35
N ASN A 22 2.30 -5.13 6.11
CA ASN A 22 2.38 -6.41 5.42
C ASN A 22 3.82 -6.84 5.18
N TYR A 23 4.69 -5.92 4.76
CA TYR A 23 6.12 -6.23 4.61
C TYR A 23 6.73 -6.71 5.91
N ARG A 24 6.44 -6.03 7.02
CA ARG A 24 7.01 -6.39 8.33
C ARG A 24 6.47 -7.71 8.86
N LEU A 25 5.18 -7.97 8.69
CA LEU A 25 4.56 -9.19 9.22
C LEU A 25 4.85 -10.42 8.37
N ASN A 26 4.85 -10.27 7.05
CA ASN A 26 4.89 -11.42 6.15
C ASN A 26 6.29 -11.70 5.58
N PHE A 27 7.10 -10.67 5.40
CA PHE A 27 8.41 -10.83 4.74
C PHE A 27 9.58 -10.76 5.72
N TYR A 28 9.49 -9.94 6.77
CA TYR A 28 10.58 -9.83 7.74
C TYR A 28 10.91 -11.17 8.41
N PRO A 29 9.92 -11.98 8.85
CA PRO A 29 10.24 -13.27 9.45
C PRO A 29 11.04 -14.19 8.54
N ILE A 30 10.93 -14.02 7.23
CA ILE A 30 11.63 -14.83 6.23
C ILE A 30 13.04 -14.29 5.99
N PHE A 31 13.18 -12.99 5.74
CA PHE A 31 14.43 -12.37 5.31
C PHE A 31 15.24 -11.76 6.45
N LYS A 32 14.57 -11.32 7.51
CA LYS A 32 15.20 -10.76 8.73
C LYS A 32 16.21 -9.64 8.43
N ASN A 33 15.88 -8.78 7.49
CA ASN A 33 16.71 -7.64 7.14
C ASN A 33 16.17 -6.41 7.86
N ASP A 34 16.73 -6.07 9.02
CA ASP A 34 16.26 -4.97 9.87
C ASP A 34 16.30 -3.63 9.16
N TRP A 35 17.42 -3.35 8.46
CA TRP A 35 17.55 -2.07 7.77
C TRP A 35 16.46 -1.89 6.72
N PHE A 36 16.22 -2.92 5.90
CA PHE A 36 15.23 -2.83 4.83
C PHE A 36 13.82 -2.65 5.38
N TYR A 37 13.42 -3.47 6.37
CA TYR A 37 12.04 -3.50 6.82
C TYR A 37 11.69 -2.47 7.88
N PHE A 38 12.65 -1.98 8.64
CA PHE A 38 12.39 -1.03 9.72
C PHE A 38 12.98 0.35 9.48
N ASP A 39 14.03 0.47 8.68
CA ASP A 39 14.67 1.76 8.39
C ASP A 39 14.31 2.27 6.99
N GLU A 40 14.34 1.41 5.98
CA GLU A 40 14.00 1.81 4.61
C GLU A 40 12.50 1.81 4.36
N LYS A 41 11.80 0.74 4.75
CA LYS A 41 10.35 0.62 4.57
C LYS A 41 9.61 1.20 5.76
N GLN A 42 9.40 2.50 5.74
CA GLN A 42 8.66 3.22 6.78
C GLN A 42 7.44 3.93 6.19
N VAL A 43 6.38 4.05 7.00
CA VAL A 43 5.12 4.67 6.55
C VAL A 43 5.32 6.07 5.98
N PRO A 44 6.05 7.00 6.64
CA PRO A 44 6.25 8.33 6.07
C PRO A 44 6.96 8.34 4.73
N LYS A 45 7.93 7.46 4.54
CA LYS A 45 8.64 7.34 3.26
C LYS A 45 7.71 6.83 2.16
N GLU A 46 6.86 5.86 2.48
CA GLU A 46 5.91 5.31 1.52
C GLU A 46 4.84 6.33 1.17
N MET A 47 4.36 7.10 2.13
CA MET A 47 3.42 8.20 1.88
C MET A 47 3.99 9.21 0.91
N LYS A 48 5.25 9.59 1.11
CA LYS A 48 5.92 10.55 0.24
C LYS A 48 6.02 10.01 -1.19
N ARG A 49 6.28 8.73 -1.32
CA ARG A 49 6.35 8.08 -2.62
C ARG A 49 5.03 8.20 -3.36
N TYR A 50 3.89 7.95 -2.70
CA TYR A 50 2.57 8.10 -3.31
C TYR A 50 2.25 9.54 -3.66
N GLU A 51 2.79 10.50 -2.92
CA GLU A 51 2.56 11.92 -3.18
C GLU A 51 3.40 12.44 -4.34
N THR A 52 4.58 11.87 -4.57
CA THR A 52 5.56 12.41 -5.52
C THR A 52 5.68 11.62 -6.82
N GLU A 53 5.42 10.31 -6.81
CA GLU A 53 5.49 9.51 -8.04
C GLU A 53 4.23 9.69 -8.87
N GLU A 54 4.41 10.25 -10.06
CA GLU A 54 3.31 10.49 -10.97
C GLU A 54 2.67 9.18 -11.40
N GLY A 55 1.35 9.14 -11.37
CA GLY A 55 0.58 7.97 -11.81
C GLY A 55 0.44 6.87 -10.78
N LEU A 56 1.24 6.87 -9.71
CA LEU A 56 1.17 5.79 -8.72
C LEU A 56 -0.19 5.75 -8.03
N LEU A 57 -0.64 6.88 -7.51
CA LEU A 57 -1.93 6.96 -6.84
C LEU A 57 -3.09 6.77 -7.83
N GLN A 58 -2.95 7.27 -9.05
CA GLN A 58 -3.99 7.17 -10.08
C GLN A 58 -4.26 5.73 -10.48
N ASN A 59 -3.28 4.85 -10.34
CA ASN A 59 -3.41 3.44 -10.67
C ASN A 59 -3.68 2.55 -9.46
N THR A 60 -4.05 3.16 -8.35
CA THR A 60 -4.34 2.46 -7.10
C THR A 60 -5.84 2.48 -6.81
N TYR A 61 -6.36 1.34 -6.39
CA TYR A 61 -7.76 1.16 -5.99
C TYR A 61 -7.80 0.60 -4.59
N VAL A 62 -8.80 1.01 -3.83
CA VAL A 62 -8.94 0.58 -2.43
C VAL A 62 -10.25 -0.19 -2.23
N TYR A 63 -10.21 -1.13 -1.27
CA TYR A 63 -11.40 -1.77 -0.75
C TYR A 63 -11.81 -1.01 0.51
N ASP A 64 -12.96 -0.32 0.41
CA ASP A 64 -13.47 0.54 1.47
C ASP A 64 -14.81 0.00 1.96
N ASP A 65 -14.81 -0.48 3.18
CA ASP A 65 -16.00 -1.02 3.85
C ASP A 65 -16.26 -0.19 5.12
N GLY A 66 -16.38 1.14 4.94
CA GLY A 66 -16.40 2.09 6.04
C GLY A 66 -15.01 2.55 6.45
N VAL A 67 -14.03 1.66 6.35
CA VAL A 67 -12.60 1.96 6.45
C VAL A 67 -11.87 1.22 5.33
N VAL A 68 -10.74 1.75 4.91
CA VAL A 68 -9.93 1.08 3.88
C VAL A 68 -9.24 -0.14 4.51
N LYS A 69 -9.53 -1.32 3.98
CA LYS A 69 -9.00 -2.60 4.47
C LYS A 69 -8.02 -3.26 3.52
N GLY A 70 -7.88 -2.75 2.33
CA GLY A 70 -6.96 -3.30 1.35
C GLY A 70 -6.82 -2.38 0.15
N PHE A 71 -5.85 -2.68 -0.69
CA PHE A 71 -5.68 -1.93 -1.92
C PHE A 71 -5.00 -2.79 -2.97
N PHE A 72 -5.12 -2.39 -4.23
CA PHE A 72 -4.35 -2.98 -5.32
C PHE A 72 -3.92 -1.90 -6.30
N GLN A 73 -2.83 -2.18 -7.00
CA GLN A 73 -2.29 -1.30 -8.04
C GLN A 73 -2.29 -2.04 -9.37
N ILE A 74 -2.63 -1.31 -10.43
CA ILE A 74 -2.67 -1.85 -11.78
C ILE A 74 -1.49 -1.27 -12.56
N ASP A 75 -0.82 -2.14 -13.33
CA ASP A 75 0.22 -1.74 -14.28
C ASP A 75 -0.20 -2.32 -15.65
N GLY A 76 -0.78 -1.46 -16.48
CA GLY A 76 -1.34 -1.91 -17.76
C GLY A 76 -2.55 -2.81 -17.53
N THR A 77 -2.43 -4.08 -17.90
CA THR A 77 -3.48 -5.08 -17.72
C THR A 77 -3.22 -6.03 -16.55
N LYS A 78 -2.15 -5.76 -15.78
CA LYS A 78 -1.72 -6.64 -14.70
C LYS A 78 -1.91 -5.97 -13.34
N VAL A 79 -2.22 -6.77 -12.33
CA VAL A 79 -2.22 -6.32 -10.94
C VAL A 79 -0.77 -6.37 -10.45
N ALA A 80 -0.20 -5.18 -10.22
CA ALA A 80 1.21 -5.07 -9.78
C ALA A 80 1.36 -5.37 -8.29
N LYS A 81 0.39 -4.96 -7.47
CA LYS A 81 0.38 -5.16 -6.02
C LYS A 81 -1.03 -5.45 -5.55
N LEU A 82 -1.14 -6.29 -4.54
CA LEU A 82 -2.41 -6.58 -3.87
C LEU A 82 -2.11 -6.82 -2.39
N PHE A 83 -2.61 -5.96 -1.54
CA PHE A 83 -2.42 -6.06 -0.09
C PHE A 83 -3.74 -5.91 0.63
N VAL A 84 -3.92 -6.67 1.71
CA VAL A 84 -5.06 -6.54 2.60
C VAL A 84 -4.53 -6.29 4.01
N GLU A 85 -5.38 -5.71 4.85
CA GLU A 85 -5.07 -5.46 6.24
C GLU A 85 -4.65 -6.76 6.93
N PRO A 86 -3.49 -6.74 7.63
CA PRO A 86 -3.02 -7.94 8.34
C PRO A 86 -3.95 -8.38 9.42
#